data_d4d005c0fa73c88e733121e78b7bf387
#
_entry.id   d4d005c0fa73c88e733121e78b7bf387
#
_cell.length_a   1.000
_cell.length_b   1.000
_cell.length_c   1.000
_cell.angle_alpha   90.00
_cell.angle_beta   90.00
_cell.angle_gamma   90.00
#
_symmetry.space_group_name_H-M   'P 1'
#
loop_
_entity.id
_entity.type
_entity.pdbx_description
1 polymer ?
#
loop_
_entity_poly.entity_id
_entity_poly.type
_entity_poly.pdbx_seq_one_letter_code
_entity_poly.pdbx_strand_id
1 'polypeptide(L)'
;MPHRIGVAKVLSALGYHALVIDYRGFGDSTGEPTEPGLTTDALHLYNWVKQRSVDSLVCIWGHSLGTGVTTNTAVKLLEEGKQFDGIILEGGFSNVRFITNGLIEHPFSWFYWKFPYIQFFLFNPMKNNKLVFPTDENLEKIRTPIMILHAEDDHLVPFSVAQENYRIARNAQNSDKRVKLVSFDGKLGYLHNGLYRDPALPDIIR
;
A
#
# COMPACT_ATOMS: atom_id res chain seq x y z
N MET A 1 14.54 5.78 -3.60
CA MET A 1 14.43 5.37 -2.18
C MET A 1 14.88 3.92 -2.03
N PRO A 2 15.80 3.60 -1.09
CA PRO A 2 16.39 2.24 -0.97
C PRO A 2 15.37 1.12 -0.81
N HIS A 3 14.30 1.35 -0.05
CA HIS A 3 13.23 0.40 0.21
C HIS A 3 12.59 -0.16 -1.06
N ARG A 4 12.17 0.70 -1.99
CA ARG A 4 11.48 0.27 -3.22
C ARG A 4 12.37 -0.54 -4.14
N ILE A 5 13.65 -0.13 -4.24
CA ILE A 5 14.67 -0.88 -4.95
C ILE A 5 14.90 -2.24 -4.28
N GLY A 6 14.84 -2.30 -2.94
CA GLY A 6 14.96 -3.55 -2.19
C GLY A 6 13.86 -4.56 -2.54
N VAL A 7 12.59 -4.13 -2.50
CA VAL A 7 11.44 -4.96 -2.89
C VAL A 7 11.56 -5.41 -4.36
N ALA A 8 11.89 -4.50 -5.28
CA ALA A 8 12.06 -4.83 -6.69
C ALA A 8 13.15 -5.87 -6.92
N LYS A 9 14.27 -5.80 -6.17
CA LYS A 9 15.34 -6.82 -6.22
C LYS A 9 14.89 -8.18 -5.74
N VAL A 10 14.11 -8.23 -4.64
CA VAL A 10 13.54 -9.50 -4.13
C VAL A 10 12.63 -10.11 -5.18
N LEU A 11 11.72 -9.34 -5.76
CA LEU A 11 10.80 -9.82 -6.81
C LEU A 11 11.54 -10.29 -8.06
N SER A 12 12.53 -9.52 -8.52
CA SER A 12 13.34 -9.88 -9.69
C SER A 12 14.15 -11.16 -9.47
N ALA A 13 14.67 -11.37 -8.26
CA ALA A 13 15.39 -12.60 -7.91
C ALA A 13 14.49 -13.84 -7.92
N LEU A 14 13.17 -13.64 -7.72
CA LEU A 14 12.16 -14.70 -7.83
C LEU A 14 11.64 -14.92 -9.26
N GLY A 15 12.15 -14.17 -10.24
CA GLY A 15 11.75 -14.26 -11.63
C GLY A 15 10.53 -13.42 -12.01
N TYR A 16 10.05 -12.56 -11.12
CA TYR A 16 8.96 -11.63 -11.44
C TYR A 16 9.46 -10.39 -12.19
N HIS A 17 8.67 -9.88 -13.09
CA HIS A 17 8.85 -8.55 -13.63
C HIS A 17 8.28 -7.52 -12.66
N ALA A 18 9.16 -6.74 -12.02
CA ALA A 18 8.76 -5.68 -11.08
C ALA A 18 8.74 -4.33 -11.80
N LEU A 19 7.59 -3.71 -11.88
CA LEU A 19 7.40 -2.37 -12.42
C LEU A 19 7.18 -1.40 -11.27
N VAL A 20 7.99 -0.37 -11.19
CA VAL A 20 7.93 0.67 -10.17
C VAL A 20 7.72 2.00 -10.87
N ILE A 21 6.74 2.77 -10.41
CA ILE A 21 6.44 4.09 -10.98
C ILE A 21 6.74 5.20 -9.98
N ASP A 22 7.14 6.34 -10.50
CA ASP A 22 7.03 7.60 -9.79
C ASP A 22 5.69 8.23 -10.16
N TYR A 23 4.81 8.34 -9.17
CA TYR A 23 3.52 8.99 -9.36
C TYR A 23 3.69 10.45 -9.76
N ARG A 24 2.63 11.02 -10.37
CA ARG A 24 2.58 12.45 -10.67
C ARG A 24 3.01 13.31 -9.47
N GLY A 25 3.86 14.29 -9.71
CA GLY A 25 4.42 15.16 -8.68
C GLY A 25 5.53 14.56 -7.82
N PHE A 26 5.97 13.32 -8.11
CA PHE A 26 7.09 12.66 -7.44
C PHE A 26 8.19 12.28 -8.43
N GLY A 27 9.43 12.21 -7.94
CA GLY A 27 10.59 11.89 -8.76
C GLY A 27 10.73 12.84 -9.94
N ASP A 28 10.83 12.29 -11.15
CA ASP A 28 10.88 13.04 -12.40
C ASP A 28 9.50 13.24 -13.05
N SER A 29 8.44 12.74 -12.42
CA SER A 29 7.06 12.89 -12.91
C SER A 29 6.51 14.28 -12.63
N THR A 30 5.86 14.87 -13.63
CA THR A 30 5.21 16.19 -13.54
C THR A 30 3.77 16.07 -12.98
N GLY A 31 3.15 17.20 -12.66
CA GLY A 31 1.77 17.30 -12.20
C GLY A 31 1.63 17.38 -10.69
N GLU A 32 0.40 17.34 -10.20
CA GLU A 32 0.08 17.45 -8.78
C GLU A 32 -0.44 16.11 -8.22
N PRO A 33 0.06 15.66 -7.06
CA PRO A 33 -0.37 14.41 -6.44
C PRO A 33 -1.74 14.58 -5.78
N THR A 34 -2.80 14.29 -6.53
CA THR A 34 -4.17 14.21 -6.03
C THR A 34 -4.61 12.75 -5.90
N GLU A 35 -5.55 12.44 -5.02
CA GLU A 35 -6.04 11.06 -4.85
C GLU A 35 -6.59 10.46 -6.17
N PRO A 36 -7.48 11.14 -6.92
CA PRO A 36 -7.91 10.63 -8.22
C PRO A 36 -6.77 10.51 -9.22
N GLY A 37 -5.81 11.44 -9.16
CA GLY A 37 -4.66 11.44 -10.06
C GLY A 37 -3.75 10.23 -9.81
N LEU A 38 -3.38 9.96 -8.57
CA LEU A 38 -2.56 8.81 -8.21
C LEU A 38 -3.24 7.49 -8.58
N THR A 39 -4.56 7.40 -8.39
CA THR A 39 -5.36 6.26 -8.84
C THR A 39 -5.33 6.10 -10.36
N THR A 40 -5.43 7.21 -11.10
CA THR A 40 -5.34 7.21 -12.57
C THR A 40 -3.96 6.74 -13.05
N ASP A 41 -2.89 7.14 -12.38
CA ASP A 41 -1.53 6.70 -12.73
C ASP A 41 -1.40 5.17 -12.57
N ALA A 42 -1.94 4.61 -11.49
CA ALA A 42 -1.93 3.17 -11.26
C ALA A 42 -2.82 2.40 -12.26
N LEU A 43 -3.99 2.93 -12.62
CA LEU A 43 -4.85 2.37 -13.67
C LEU A 43 -4.16 2.38 -15.04
N HIS A 44 -3.47 3.48 -15.36
CA HIS A 44 -2.70 3.57 -16.59
C HIS A 44 -1.62 2.49 -16.67
N LEU A 45 -0.88 2.30 -15.58
CA LEU A 45 0.14 1.25 -15.49
C LEU A 45 -0.47 -0.15 -15.64
N TYR A 46 -1.58 -0.45 -14.97
CA TYR A 46 -2.29 -1.71 -15.12
C TYR A 46 -2.67 -1.99 -16.58
N ASN A 47 -3.29 -1.04 -17.25
CA ASN A 47 -3.68 -1.19 -18.66
C ASN A 47 -2.46 -1.35 -19.58
N TRP A 48 -1.37 -0.62 -19.32
CA TRP A 48 -0.10 -0.74 -20.05
C TRP A 48 0.49 -2.14 -19.91
N VAL A 49 0.46 -2.73 -18.71
CA VAL A 49 0.94 -4.09 -18.45
C VAL A 49 0.06 -5.11 -19.17
N LYS A 50 -1.26 -5.03 -19.01
CA LYS A 50 -2.19 -5.99 -19.63
C LYS A 50 -2.13 -5.99 -21.15
N GLN A 51 -1.86 -4.87 -21.80
CA GLN A 51 -1.62 -4.82 -23.24
C GLN A 51 -0.37 -5.57 -23.70
N ARG A 52 0.62 -5.76 -22.81
CA ARG A 52 1.95 -6.38 -23.11
C ARG A 52 2.10 -7.79 -22.55
N SER A 53 1.25 -8.15 -21.63
CA SER A 53 1.31 -9.42 -20.87
C SER A 53 -0.09 -10.01 -20.73
N VAL A 54 -0.72 -10.34 -21.85
CA VAL A 54 -2.12 -10.78 -21.89
C VAL A 54 -2.37 -11.99 -20.99
N ASP A 55 -1.47 -12.96 -21.01
CA ASP A 55 -1.60 -14.24 -20.29
C ASP A 55 -0.90 -14.26 -18.93
N SER A 56 -0.22 -13.18 -18.55
CA SER A 56 0.51 -13.12 -17.29
C SER A 56 -0.39 -12.68 -16.14
N LEU A 57 -0.13 -13.24 -14.95
CA LEU A 57 -0.72 -12.74 -13.71
C LEU A 57 -0.17 -11.34 -13.41
N VAL A 58 -1.07 -10.45 -13.02
CA VAL A 58 -0.74 -9.06 -12.66
C VAL A 58 -1.14 -8.81 -11.22
N CYS A 59 -0.14 -8.74 -10.35
CA CYS A 59 -0.32 -8.38 -8.95
C CYS A 59 0.08 -6.92 -8.72
N ILE A 60 -0.53 -6.30 -7.72
CA ILE A 60 -0.16 -4.96 -7.28
C ILE A 60 0.35 -5.00 -5.84
N TRP A 61 1.42 -4.26 -5.57
CA TRP A 61 2.00 -4.10 -4.23
C TRP A 61 1.97 -2.63 -3.83
N GLY A 62 1.12 -2.30 -2.89
CA GLY A 62 1.07 -0.98 -2.27
C GLY A 62 1.81 -0.95 -0.94
N HIS A 63 2.62 0.09 -0.72
CA HIS A 63 3.28 0.36 0.55
C HIS A 63 2.85 1.71 1.10
N SER A 64 2.49 1.77 2.38
CA SER A 64 2.10 3.02 3.05
C SER A 64 0.98 3.74 2.28
N LEU A 65 1.19 4.98 1.82
CA LEU A 65 0.25 5.71 0.96
C LEU A 65 -0.17 4.89 -0.28
N GLY A 66 0.75 4.10 -0.83
CA GLY A 66 0.47 3.23 -1.97
C GLY A 66 -0.60 2.16 -1.69
N THR A 67 -0.89 1.81 -0.43
CA THR A 67 -1.99 0.88 -0.11
C THR A 67 -3.35 1.50 -0.41
N GLY A 68 -3.53 2.78 -0.11
CA GLY A 68 -4.73 3.54 -0.48
C GLY A 68 -4.89 3.64 -2.00
N VAL A 69 -3.81 3.96 -2.73
CA VAL A 69 -3.83 3.97 -4.20
C VAL A 69 -4.19 2.59 -4.74
N THR A 70 -3.62 1.52 -4.17
CA THR A 70 -3.90 0.13 -4.56
C THR A 70 -5.37 -0.22 -4.40
N THR A 71 -5.96 0.07 -3.25
CA THR A 71 -7.38 -0.27 -2.99
C THR A 71 -8.33 0.57 -3.83
N ASN A 72 -8.06 1.87 -4.04
CA ASN A 72 -8.81 2.70 -4.96
C ASN A 72 -8.76 2.15 -6.40
N THR A 73 -7.55 1.78 -6.85
CA THR A 73 -7.35 1.21 -8.20
C THR A 73 -8.10 -0.12 -8.37
N ALA A 74 -8.05 -0.99 -7.35
CA ALA A 74 -8.75 -2.27 -7.39
C ALA A 74 -10.28 -2.10 -7.50
N VAL A 75 -10.85 -1.14 -6.76
CA VAL A 75 -12.29 -0.83 -6.86
C VAL A 75 -12.64 -0.26 -8.23
N LYS A 76 -11.80 0.65 -8.78
CA LYS A 76 -12.03 1.20 -10.13
C LYS A 76 -11.96 0.13 -11.22
N LEU A 77 -11.02 -0.80 -11.13
CA LEU A 77 -10.95 -1.93 -12.06
C LEU A 77 -12.18 -2.82 -11.93
N LEU A 78 -12.67 -3.06 -10.72
CA LEU A 78 -13.89 -3.84 -10.49
C LEU A 78 -15.12 -3.18 -11.15
N GLU A 79 -15.23 -1.85 -11.08
CA GLU A 79 -16.29 -1.08 -11.78
C GLU A 79 -16.22 -1.27 -13.32
N GLU A 80 -15.02 -1.55 -13.86
CA GLU A 80 -14.79 -1.84 -15.28
C GLU A 80 -14.89 -3.34 -15.64
N GLY A 81 -15.27 -4.21 -14.67
CA GLY A 81 -15.28 -5.66 -14.86
C GLY A 81 -13.90 -6.29 -14.98
N LYS A 82 -12.87 -5.61 -14.49
CA LYS A 82 -11.47 -6.05 -14.46
C LYS A 82 -10.99 -6.23 -13.02
N GLN A 83 -9.88 -6.95 -12.83
CA GLN A 83 -9.27 -7.10 -11.51
C GLN A 83 -7.78 -7.42 -11.61
N PHE A 84 -7.06 -7.21 -10.52
CA PHE A 84 -5.74 -7.79 -10.30
C PHE A 84 -5.88 -9.30 -9.99
N ASP A 85 -4.81 -10.05 -10.20
CA ASP A 85 -4.74 -11.46 -9.81
C ASP A 85 -4.36 -11.63 -8.33
N GLY A 86 -3.68 -10.64 -7.75
CA GLY A 86 -3.34 -10.58 -6.33
C GLY A 86 -3.02 -9.14 -5.89
N ILE A 87 -3.26 -8.89 -4.61
CA ILE A 87 -2.99 -7.59 -3.97
C ILE A 87 -2.10 -7.82 -2.75
N ILE A 88 -1.01 -7.05 -2.63
CA ILE A 88 -0.16 -7.00 -1.45
C ILE A 88 -0.23 -5.59 -0.85
N LEU A 89 -0.59 -5.52 0.44
CA LEU A 89 -0.68 -4.27 1.20
C LEU A 89 0.36 -4.30 2.31
N GLU A 90 1.38 -3.46 2.21
CA GLU A 90 2.48 -3.37 3.17
C GLU A 90 2.40 -2.08 3.97
N GLY A 91 2.39 -2.17 5.31
CA GLY A 91 2.38 -0.99 6.20
C GLY A 91 1.20 -0.05 5.93
N GLY A 92 0.04 -0.61 5.59
CA GLY A 92 -1.11 0.15 5.13
C GLY A 92 -1.96 0.72 6.26
N PHE A 93 -2.64 1.82 5.98
CA PHE A 93 -3.59 2.47 6.88
C PHE A 93 -5.04 2.18 6.44
N SER A 94 -6.02 2.31 7.36
CA SER A 94 -7.45 2.12 7.05
C SER A 94 -8.04 3.34 6.34
N ASN A 95 -7.67 4.53 6.82
CA ASN A 95 -8.18 5.80 6.31
C ASN A 95 -7.17 6.90 6.69
N VAL A 96 -6.88 7.79 5.75
CA VAL A 96 -5.93 8.89 5.99
C VAL A 96 -6.40 9.83 7.12
N ARG A 97 -7.71 9.99 7.30
CA ARG A 97 -8.26 10.77 8.43
C ARG A 97 -7.90 10.17 9.78
N PHE A 98 -7.80 8.84 9.88
CA PHE A 98 -7.37 8.16 11.10
C PHE A 98 -5.93 8.51 11.46
N ILE A 99 -5.04 8.54 10.46
CA ILE A 99 -3.64 8.94 10.66
C ILE A 99 -3.55 10.40 11.10
N THR A 100 -4.28 11.31 10.46
CA THR A 100 -4.24 12.74 10.81
C THR A 100 -4.77 13.00 12.21
N ASN A 101 -5.88 12.39 12.60
CA ASN A 101 -6.47 12.57 13.93
C ASN A 101 -5.61 11.89 15.00
N GLY A 102 -5.18 10.65 14.78
CA GLY A 102 -4.33 9.93 15.73
C GLY A 102 -2.94 10.55 15.91
N LEU A 103 -2.33 11.09 14.85
CA LEU A 103 -1.05 11.79 14.93
C LEU A 103 -1.14 13.15 15.63
N ILE A 104 -2.28 13.87 15.49
CA ILE A 104 -2.49 15.17 16.15
C ILE A 104 -2.78 14.98 17.65
N GLU A 105 -3.47 13.92 18.03
CA GLU A 105 -3.85 13.64 19.43
C GLU A 105 -2.75 12.89 20.22
N HIS A 106 -1.71 12.38 19.55
CA HIS A 106 -0.67 11.61 20.22
C HIS A 106 0.28 12.54 21.00
N PRO A 107 0.64 12.19 22.26
CA PRO A 107 1.55 13.03 23.09
C PRO A 107 2.94 13.25 22.47
N PHE A 108 3.34 12.48 21.50
CA PHE A 108 4.56 12.67 20.70
C PHE A 108 4.32 13.37 19.36
N SER A 109 3.19 14.03 19.15
CA SER A 109 2.90 14.78 17.92
C SER A 109 3.98 15.83 17.59
N TRP A 110 4.66 16.42 18.61
CA TRP A 110 5.79 17.31 18.42
C TRP A 110 6.96 16.68 17.63
N PHE A 111 7.12 15.35 17.68
CA PHE A 111 8.17 14.64 16.95
C PHE A 111 7.91 14.67 15.44
N TYR A 112 6.67 14.58 15.02
CA TYR A 112 6.30 14.67 13.61
C TYR A 112 6.51 16.07 13.02
N TRP A 113 6.42 17.11 13.87
CA TRP A 113 6.74 18.48 13.48
C TRP A 113 8.24 18.70 13.21
N LYS A 114 9.11 17.84 13.74
CA LYS A 114 10.55 17.88 13.51
C LYS A 114 11.00 17.28 12.17
N PHE A 115 10.14 16.50 11.51
CA PHE A 115 10.45 15.90 10.22
C PHE A 115 9.75 16.65 9.09
N PRO A 116 10.41 17.64 8.46
CA PRO A 116 9.81 18.43 7.37
C PRO A 116 9.35 17.56 6.18
N TYR A 117 9.93 16.37 6.01
CA TYR A 117 9.53 15.42 4.98
C TYR A 117 8.12 14.86 5.20
N ILE A 118 7.75 14.57 6.43
CA ILE A 118 6.40 14.07 6.77
C ILE A 118 5.39 15.18 6.55
N GLN A 119 5.71 16.42 6.95
CA GLN A 119 4.86 17.58 6.67
C GLN A 119 4.70 17.82 5.17
N PHE A 120 5.82 17.82 4.43
CA PHE A 120 5.81 18.16 3.02
C PHE A 120 5.17 17.09 2.15
N PHE A 121 5.43 15.81 2.42
CA PHE A 121 4.98 14.70 1.56
C PHE A 121 3.66 14.06 2.01
N LEU A 122 3.29 14.15 3.28
CA LEU A 122 2.03 13.58 3.79
C LEU A 122 1.01 14.66 4.14
N PHE A 123 1.37 15.64 4.98
CA PHE A 123 0.37 16.56 5.54
C PHE A 123 -0.01 17.70 4.60
N ASN A 124 0.93 18.29 3.86
CA ASN A 124 0.60 19.39 2.96
C ASN A 124 -0.27 18.96 1.77
N PRO A 125 0.04 17.87 1.06
CA PRO A 125 -0.86 17.33 0.04
C PRO A 125 -2.21 16.88 0.61
N MET A 126 -2.23 16.30 1.81
CA MET A 126 -3.46 15.84 2.45
C MET A 126 -4.39 16.97 2.84
N LYS A 127 -3.86 18.09 3.37
CA LYS A 127 -4.65 19.29 3.71
C LYS A 127 -5.19 20.00 2.47
N ASN A 128 -4.36 20.17 1.45
CA ASN A 128 -4.69 20.94 0.27
C ASN A 128 -5.53 20.15 -0.74
N ASN A 129 -5.28 18.85 -0.88
CA ASN A 129 -5.86 17.99 -1.93
C ASN A 129 -6.95 17.04 -1.45
N LYS A 130 -7.37 17.14 -0.18
CA LYS A 130 -8.44 16.30 0.40
C LYS A 130 -8.20 14.79 0.18
N LEU A 131 -6.97 14.32 0.34
CA LEU A 131 -6.64 12.90 0.23
C LEU A 131 -7.34 12.13 1.38
N VAL A 132 -8.23 11.22 1.04
CA VAL A 132 -8.98 10.42 2.01
C VAL A 132 -8.52 8.97 2.00
N PHE A 133 -8.37 8.37 0.84
CA PHE A 133 -8.05 6.96 0.64
C PHE A 133 -8.85 6.05 1.59
N PRO A 134 -10.14 5.79 1.33
CA PRO A 134 -11.00 5.01 2.20
C PRO A 134 -10.68 3.51 2.03
N THR A 135 -9.53 3.07 2.55
CA THR A 135 -9.04 1.69 2.40
C THR A 135 -10.01 0.71 3.03
N ASP A 136 -10.56 1.04 4.20
CA ASP A 136 -11.57 0.28 4.91
C ASP A 136 -12.82 0.01 4.04
N GLU A 137 -13.43 1.05 3.47
CA GLU A 137 -14.58 0.93 2.58
C GLU A 137 -14.27 0.17 1.28
N ASN A 138 -13.04 0.34 0.77
CA ASN A 138 -12.61 -0.35 -0.44
C ASN A 138 -12.40 -1.85 -0.21
N LEU A 139 -11.83 -2.24 0.94
CA LEU A 139 -11.63 -3.64 1.31
C LEU A 139 -12.95 -4.42 1.39
N GLU A 140 -14.06 -3.78 1.73
CA GLU A 140 -15.39 -4.39 1.71
C GLU A 140 -15.85 -4.80 0.30
N LYS A 141 -15.36 -4.11 -0.74
CA LYS A 141 -15.75 -4.30 -2.14
C LYS A 141 -14.83 -5.27 -2.89
N ILE A 142 -13.54 -5.31 -2.52
CA ILE A 142 -12.51 -6.08 -3.22
C ILE A 142 -12.74 -7.59 -3.03
N ARG A 143 -12.66 -8.34 -4.13
CA ARG A 143 -12.77 -9.80 -4.15
C ARG A 143 -11.49 -10.48 -4.62
N THR A 144 -10.51 -9.74 -5.08
CA THR A 144 -9.15 -10.22 -5.39
C THR A 144 -8.47 -10.77 -4.13
N PRO A 145 -7.66 -11.84 -4.21
CA PRO A 145 -6.87 -12.30 -3.07
C PRO A 145 -5.98 -11.20 -2.52
N ILE A 146 -5.94 -11.06 -1.17
CA ILE A 146 -5.18 -10.00 -0.50
C ILE A 146 -4.19 -10.62 0.48
N MET A 147 -2.95 -10.14 0.43
CA MET A 147 -1.93 -10.38 1.46
C MET A 147 -1.60 -9.06 2.14
N ILE A 148 -1.72 -9.01 3.45
CA ILE A 148 -1.35 -7.86 4.27
C ILE A 148 -0.03 -8.19 4.96
N LEU A 149 1.00 -7.37 4.75
CA LEU A 149 2.31 -7.49 5.38
C LEU A 149 2.52 -6.32 6.35
N HIS A 150 2.91 -6.62 7.60
CA HIS A 150 3.09 -5.55 8.59
C HIS A 150 4.12 -5.93 9.66
N ALA A 151 5.01 -4.99 9.98
CA ALA A 151 5.95 -5.12 11.09
C ALA A 151 5.27 -4.70 12.39
N GLU A 152 5.40 -5.50 13.44
CA GLU A 152 4.77 -5.20 14.74
C GLU A 152 5.39 -3.96 15.42
N ASP A 153 6.61 -3.59 15.02
CA ASP A 153 7.34 -2.40 15.47
C ASP A 153 7.16 -1.20 14.54
N ASP A 154 6.18 -1.22 13.64
CA ASP A 154 5.90 -0.08 12.77
C ASP A 154 5.51 1.14 13.62
N HIS A 155 6.36 2.16 13.56
CA HIS A 155 6.22 3.39 14.37
C HIS A 155 5.36 4.46 13.70
N LEU A 156 4.95 4.26 12.43
CA LEU A 156 4.10 5.18 11.68
C LEU A 156 2.66 4.71 11.62
N VAL A 157 2.44 3.41 11.38
CA VAL A 157 1.12 2.80 11.31
C VAL A 157 1.07 1.65 12.32
N PRO A 158 0.29 1.77 13.41
CA PRO A 158 0.19 0.72 14.42
C PRO A 158 -0.28 -0.61 13.83
N PHE A 159 0.27 -1.72 14.31
CA PHE A 159 -0.09 -3.08 13.86
C PHE A 159 -1.60 -3.39 13.98
N SER A 160 -2.28 -2.79 14.98
CA SER A 160 -3.74 -2.90 15.14
C SER A 160 -4.52 -2.46 13.90
N VAL A 161 -3.99 -1.53 13.11
CA VAL A 161 -4.60 -1.09 11.84
C VAL A 161 -4.56 -2.21 10.80
N ALA A 162 -3.44 -2.93 10.71
CA ALA A 162 -3.33 -4.09 9.82
C ALA A 162 -4.29 -5.22 10.23
N GLN A 163 -4.45 -5.44 11.53
CA GLN A 163 -5.42 -6.42 12.06
C GLN A 163 -6.86 -6.04 11.70
N GLU A 164 -7.21 -4.75 11.79
CA GLU A 164 -8.54 -4.27 11.42
C GLU A 164 -8.77 -4.39 9.90
N ASN A 165 -7.82 -3.97 9.06
CA ASN A 165 -7.89 -4.13 7.62
C ASN A 165 -8.05 -5.61 7.22
N TYR A 166 -7.32 -6.51 7.89
CA TYR A 166 -7.47 -7.95 7.71
C TYR A 166 -8.88 -8.42 8.06
N ARG A 167 -9.40 -8.00 9.22
CA ARG A 167 -10.75 -8.36 9.67
C ARG A 167 -11.82 -7.93 8.65
N ILE A 168 -11.74 -6.70 8.14
CA ILE A 168 -12.65 -6.15 7.14
C ILE A 168 -12.59 -6.97 5.84
N ALA A 169 -11.40 -7.13 5.29
CA ALA A 169 -11.21 -7.85 4.03
C ALA A 169 -11.65 -9.32 4.12
N ARG A 170 -11.29 -10.01 5.23
CA ARG A 170 -11.66 -11.39 5.48
C ARG A 170 -13.19 -11.57 5.55
N ASN A 171 -13.87 -10.70 6.29
CA ASN A 171 -15.32 -10.73 6.42
C ASN A 171 -16.00 -10.49 5.07
N ALA A 172 -15.51 -9.51 4.29
CA ALA A 172 -16.05 -9.20 2.98
C ALA A 172 -15.88 -10.33 1.96
N GLN A 173 -14.78 -11.07 2.03
CA GLN A 173 -14.51 -12.20 1.13
C GLN A 173 -15.03 -13.55 1.67
N ASN A 174 -15.43 -13.59 2.94
CA ASN A 174 -15.87 -14.80 3.63
C ASN A 174 -14.92 -16.01 3.41
N SER A 175 -13.61 -15.76 3.46
CA SER A 175 -12.59 -16.75 3.14
C SER A 175 -11.24 -16.48 3.79
N ASP A 176 -10.80 -17.40 4.63
CA ASP A 176 -9.46 -17.39 5.24
C ASP A 176 -8.33 -17.69 4.24
N LYS A 177 -8.68 -18.32 3.11
CA LYS A 177 -7.70 -18.70 2.08
C LYS A 177 -7.35 -17.54 1.15
N ARG A 178 -8.28 -16.59 1.00
CA ARG A 178 -8.12 -15.47 0.06
C ARG A 178 -7.56 -14.21 0.70
N VAL A 179 -7.59 -14.12 2.02
CA VAL A 179 -7.03 -12.98 2.76
C VAL A 179 -6.05 -13.51 3.80
N LYS A 180 -4.81 -13.04 3.73
CA LYS A 180 -3.74 -13.41 4.66
C LYS A 180 -3.20 -12.17 5.36
N LEU A 181 -2.96 -12.28 6.66
CA LEU A 181 -2.17 -11.32 7.43
C LEU A 181 -0.85 -11.99 7.83
N VAL A 182 0.25 -11.40 7.44
CA VAL A 182 1.60 -11.82 7.83
C VAL A 182 2.20 -10.72 8.69
N SER A 183 2.40 -11.00 9.97
CA SER A 183 3.11 -10.12 10.88
C SER A 183 4.58 -10.49 10.97
N PHE A 184 5.42 -9.47 11.17
CA PHE A 184 6.86 -9.62 11.39
C PHE A 184 7.16 -9.14 12.81
N ASP A 185 7.78 -10.03 13.63
CA ASP A 185 8.08 -9.75 15.04
C ASP A 185 8.83 -8.43 15.20
N GLY A 186 8.36 -7.58 16.10
CA GLY A 186 8.92 -6.26 16.35
C GLY A 186 10.40 -6.27 16.78
N LYS A 187 10.90 -7.40 17.29
CA LYS A 187 12.32 -7.57 17.63
C LYS A 187 13.24 -7.56 16.41
N LEU A 188 12.70 -7.75 15.21
CA LEU A 188 13.47 -7.77 13.95
C LEU A 188 13.89 -6.35 13.51
N GLY A 189 13.26 -5.31 14.05
CA GLY A 189 13.64 -3.91 13.79
C GLY A 189 13.37 -3.47 12.35
N TYR A 190 12.31 -3.99 11.73
CA TYR A 190 11.97 -3.62 10.35
C TYR A 190 11.30 -2.27 10.26
N LEU A 191 10.60 -1.85 11.32
CA LEU A 191 9.88 -0.59 11.34
C LEU A 191 8.93 -0.49 10.12
N HIS A 192 8.69 0.72 9.64
CA HIS A 192 7.77 0.97 8.52
C HIS A 192 8.31 0.57 7.14
N ASN A 193 9.64 0.49 6.95
CA ASN A 193 10.25 0.40 5.63
C ASN A 193 11.21 -0.79 5.47
N GLY A 194 11.27 -1.71 6.39
CA GLY A 194 12.34 -2.70 6.45
C GLY A 194 11.98 -4.11 6.04
N LEU A 195 10.72 -4.42 5.75
CA LEU A 195 10.25 -5.79 5.49
C LEU A 195 10.98 -6.49 4.32
N TYR A 196 11.41 -5.75 3.32
CA TYR A 196 12.18 -6.30 2.19
C TYR A 196 13.51 -6.97 2.60
N ARG A 197 13.97 -6.74 3.84
CA ARG A 197 15.20 -7.34 4.40
C ARG A 197 14.95 -8.71 5.04
N ASP A 198 13.69 -9.10 5.23
CA ASP A 198 13.36 -10.37 5.83
C ASP A 198 13.76 -11.53 4.91
N PRO A 199 14.59 -12.47 5.39
CA PRO A 199 15.04 -13.60 4.57
C PRO A 199 13.89 -14.55 4.20
N ALA A 200 12.79 -14.57 4.95
CA ALA A 200 11.62 -15.39 4.64
C ALA A 200 10.66 -14.74 3.63
N LEU A 201 10.82 -13.43 3.35
CA LEU A 201 9.92 -12.72 2.45
C LEU A 201 9.79 -13.39 1.07
N PRO A 202 10.86 -13.90 0.42
CA PRO A 202 10.76 -14.62 -0.84
C PRO A 202 9.81 -15.82 -0.81
N ASP A 203 9.80 -16.57 0.30
CA ASP A 203 8.93 -17.74 0.44
C ASP A 203 7.48 -17.37 0.80
N ILE A 204 7.29 -16.23 1.48
CA ILE A 204 5.97 -15.70 1.84
C ILE A 204 5.19 -15.26 0.59
N ILE A 205 5.87 -14.67 -0.40
CA ILE A 205 5.26 -14.06 -1.59
C ILE A 205 5.22 -14.96 -2.83
N ARG A 206 5.74 -16.19 -2.73
CA ARG A 206 5.59 -17.25 -3.75
C ARG A 206 4.20 -17.85 -3.71
#